data_e59025ca81f2e85a7cb3c8241f262980
#
_entry.id   e59025ca81f2e85a7cb3c8241f262980
#
_cell.length_a   1.000
_cell.length_b   1.000
_cell.length_c   1.000
_cell.angle_alpha   90.00
_cell.angle_beta   90.00
_cell.angle_gamma   90.00
#
_symmetry.space_group_name_H-M   'P 1'
#
loop_
_entity.id
_entity.type
_entity.pdbx_description
1 polymer ?
#
loop_
_entity_poly.entity_id
_entity_poly.type
_entity_poly.pdbx_seq_one_letter_code
_entity_poly.pdbx_strand_id
1 'polypeptide(L)'
;NGVMTDPTTHLASQTPAANARPAGHLLVEALIEQGIDTAFGVPGESYLAVLDGFHEHRDRIRFVACRQEGGASFMAEAQGKLSGLPGVCFVTRGPGATNASIGLHTAFQDSTPMVLFVGQVASDQREREAFQEVDYRQMFGPGTLGMAKWVGEVHDADRLPEYVSRAFHTALQGRPGPVVL
;
A
#
# COMPACT_ATOMS: atom_id res chain seq x y z
N ASN A 1 25.01 48.30 16.33
CA ASN A 1 23.78 47.81 16.96
C ASN A 1 23.10 46.84 16.02
N GLY A 2 23.52 45.58 16.06
CA GLY A 2 22.89 44.52 15.33
C GLY A 2 21.89 43.80 16.23
N VAL A 3 20.63 43.79 15.85
CA VAL A 3 19.59 43.03 16.49
C VAL A 3 19.73 41.58 16.01
N MET A 4 20.17 40.67 16.88
CA MET A 4 20.07 39.24 16.64
C MET A 4 18.59 38.85 16.74
N THR A 5 18.02 38.40 15.63
CA THR A 5 16.71 37.75 15.63
C THR A 5 16.87 36.30 15.99
N ASP A 6 16.20 35.90 17.07
CA ASP A 6 16.11 34.54 17.63
C ASP A 6 15.45 33.58 16.60
N PRO A 7 16.08 32.42 16.23
CA PRO A 7 15.52 31.47 15.28
C PRO A 7 14.57 30.44 15.91
N THR A 8 14.06 30.64 17.13
CA THR A 8 13.25 29.65 17.85
C THR A 8 11.74 29.87 17.80
N THR A 9 11.18 30.29 16.69
CA THR A 9 9.71 30.33 16.56
C THR A 9 9.30 29.80 15.20
N HIS A 10 8.94 28.53 15.12
CA HIS A 10 7.86 27.93 14.32
C HIS A 10 7.93 26.39 14.28
N LEU A 11 7.87 25.79 15.46
CA LEU A 11 7.27 24.47 15.57
C LEU A 11 5.86 24.70 16.14
N ALA A 12 4.95 25.12 15.27
CA ALA A 12 3.54 25.04 15.58
C ALA A 12 3.20 23.55 15.75
N SER A 13 3.08 23.08 16.98
CA SER A 13 2.47 21.80 17.31
C SER A 13 1.04 21.86 16.79
N GLN A 14 0.79 21.27 15.61
CA GLN A 14 -0.57 21.02 15.16
C GLN A 14 -1.16 20.00 16.14
N THR A 15 -1.94 20.47 17.09
CA THR A 15 -2.79 19.62 17.91
C THR A 15 -3.70 18.87 16.94
N PRO A 16 -3.70 17.52 16.90
CA PRO A 16 -4.60 16.78 16.02
C PRO A 16 -6.04 17.24 16.31
N ALA A 17 -6.83 17.47 15.26
CA ALA A 17 -8.26 17.74 15.42
C ALA A 17 -8.86 16.59 16.24
N ALA A 18 -9.79 16.88 17.15
CA ALA A 18 -10.37 15.93 18.11
C ALA A 18 -11.01 14.68 17.47
N ASN A 19 -11.08 14.61 16.13
CA ASN A 19 -11.60 13.49 15.33
C ASN A 19 -10.61 13.00 14.26
N ALA A 20 -9.30 13.33 14.35
CA ALA A 20 -8.32 12.85 13.40
C ALA A 20 -8.11 11.34 13.57
N ARG A 21 -8.43 10.57 12.54
CA ARG A 21 -8.17 9.12 12.49
C ARG A 21 -6.85 8.85 11.75
N PRO A 22 -6.07 7.83 12.17
CA PRO A 22 -4.89 7.42 11.43
C PRO A 22 -5.23 7.00 9.99
N ALA A 23 -4.47 7.45 9.01
CA ALA A 23 -4.69 7.10 7.59
C ALA A 23 -4.66 5.57 7.35
N GLY A 24 -3.88 4.83 8.14
CA GLY A 24 -3.86 3.38 8.09
C GLY A 24 -5.19 2.72 8.43
N HIS A 25 -5.94 3.26 9.40
CA HIS A 25 -7.30 2.79 9.73
C HIS A 25 -8.27 3.07 8.59
N LEU A 26 -8.21 4.26 8.00
CA LEU A 26 -9.02 4.61 6.83
C LEU A 26 -8.76 3.68 5.65
N LEU A 27 -7.51 3.28 5.44
CA LEU A 27 -7.15 2.30 4.41
C LEU A 27 -7.82 0.94 4.67
N VAL A 28 -7.76 0.44 5.90
CA VAL A 28 -8.37 -0.86 6.27
C VAL A 28 -9.90 -0.80 6.14
N GLU A 29 -10.54 0.29 6.60
CA GLU A 29 -11.98 0.50 6.39
C GLU A 29 -12.35 0.49 4.91
N ALA A 30 -11.57 1.17 4.05
CA ALA A 30 -11.79 1.17 2.62
C ALA A 30 -11.67 -0.23 1.99
N LEU A 31 -10.77 -1.10 2.48
CA LEU A 31 -10.68 -2.50 2.06
C LEU A 31 -11.93 -3.29 2.43
N ILE A 32 -12.43 -3.10 3.65
CA ILE A 32 -13.65 -3.74 4.12
C ILE A 32 -14.86 -3.32 3.27
N GLU A 33 -14.94 -2.05 2.91
CA GLU A 33 -15.99 -1.54 2.00
C GLU A 33 -15.90 -2.12 0.57
N GLN A 34 -14.69 -2.51 0.13
CA GLN A 34 -14.49 -3.26 -1.12
C GLN A 34 -14.83 -4.75 -1.00
N GLY A 35 -15.31 -5.21 0.16
CA GLY A 35 -15.68 -6.60 0.40
C GLY A 35 -14.51 -7.52 0.73
N ILE A 36 -13.36 -6.97 1.13
CA ILE A 36 -12.18 -7.76 1.52
C ILE A 36 -12.29 -8.17 2.98
N ASP A 37 -12.19 -9.45 3.23
CA ASP A 37 -12.18 -10.08 4.56
C ASP A 37 -10.79 -10.65 4.95
N THR A 38 -9.88 -10.75 4.01
CA THR A 38 -8.55 -11.32 4.23
C THR A 38 -7.50 -10.58 3.41
N ALA A 39 -6.39 -10.23 4.06
CA ALA A 39 -5.19 -9.68 3.44
C ALA A 39 -3.96 -10.48 3.87
N PHE A 40 -2.98 -10.58 3.01
CA PHE A 40 -1.72 -11.28 3.27
C PHE A 40 -0.57 -10.29 3.33
N GLY A 41 0.49 -10.59 4.07
CA GLY A 41 1.65 -9.71 4.07
C GLY A 41 2.74 -10.13 5.03
N VAL A 42 3.88 -9.45 4.94
CA VAL A 42 4.94 -9.53 5.93
C VAL A 42 4.97 -8.21 6.69
N PRO A 43 4.73 -8.22 8.02
CA PRO A 43 4.72 -7.00 8.81
C PRO A 43 5.99 -6.18 8.61
N GLY A 44 5.84 -4.87 8.41
CA GLY A 44 6.97 -3.97 8.17
C GLY A 44 6.74 -2.57 8.74
N GLU A 45 7.81 -1.88 9.06
CA GLU A 45 7.75 -0.57 9.73
C GLU A 45 7.13 0.53 8.86
N SER A 46 7.18 0.40 7.53
CA SER A 46 6.68 1.43 6.63
C SER A 46 5.13 1.51 6.55
N TYR A 47 4.41 0.61 7.22
CA TYR A 47 2.95 0.62 7.28
C TYR A 47 2.37 0.21 8.65
N LEU A 48 3.05 0.58 9.75
CA LEU A 48 2.60 0.27 11.11
C LEU A 48 1.17 0.74 11.40
N ALA A 49 0.79 1.92 10.92
CA ALA A 49 -0.57 2.44 11.10
C ALA A 49 -1.63 1.58 10.40
N VAL A 50 -1.27 0.88 9.32
CA VAL A 50 -2.17 -0.08 8.65
C VAL A 50 -2.28 -1.36 9.46
N LEU A 51 -1.18 -1.86 10.03
CA LEU A 51 -1.20 -3.03 10.93
C LEU A 51 -2.06 -2.76 12.17
N ASP A 52 -1.98 -1.55 12.72
CA ASP A 52 -2.86 -1.10 13.81
C ASP A 52 -4.33 -1.07 13.36
N GLY A 53 -4.63 -0.59 12.17
CA GLY A 53 -5.96 -0.65 11.57
C GLY A 53 -6.49 -2.07 11.40
N PHE A 54 -5.66 -3.03 10.97
CA PHE A 54 -6.04 -4.45 10.94
C PHE A 54 -6.32 -5.01 12.33
N HIS A 55 -5.55 -4.61 13.34
CA HIS A 55 -5.81 -5.02 14.72
C HIS A 55 -7.14 -4.49 15.25
N GLU A 56 -7.46 -3.23 14.97
CA GLU A 56 -8.73 -2.60 15.38
C GLU A 56 -9.94 -3.28 14.72
N HIS A 57 -9.82 -3.65 13.43
CA HIS A 57 -10.91 -4.27 12.67
C HIS A 57 -10.78 -5.80 12.52
N ARG A 58 -10.08 -6.47 13.45
CA ARG A 58 -9.79 -7.91 13.39
C ARG A 58 -11.02 -8.83 13.40
N ASP A 59 -12.17 -8.33 13.77
CA ASP A 59 -13.47 -9.01 13.71
C ASP A 59 -14.10 -8.98 12.30
N ARG A 60 -13.64 -8.10 11.43
CA ARG A 60 -14.18 -7.88 10.08
C ARG A 60 -13.20 -8.24 8.97
N ILE A 61 -11.91 -8.09 9.21
CA ILE A 61 -10.85 -8.38 8.23
C ILE A 61 -9.66 -9.06 8.91
N ARG A 62 -9.19 -10.14 8.34
CA ARG A 62 -8.05 -10.91 8.84
C ARG A 62 -6.77 -10.52 8.11
N PHE A 63 -5.70 -10.17 8.84
CA PHE A 63 -4.36 -10.07 8.30
C PHE A 63 -3.60 -11.38 8.54
N VAL A 64 -3.20 -12.04 7.47
CA VAL A 64 -2.39 -13.27 7.51
C VAL A 64 -0.93 -12.90 7.40
N ALA A 65 -0.23 -12.92 8.54
CA ALA A 65 1.20 -12.65 8.59
C ALA A 65 1.98 -13.83 7.98
N CYS A 66 2.71 -13.54 6.92
CA CYS A 66 3.55 -14.48 6.21
C CYS A 66 5.02 -14.33 6.61
N ARG A 67 5.85 -15.31 6.28
CA ARG A 67 7.28 -15.29 6.59
C ARG A 67 8.15 -14.76 5.45
N GLN A 68 7.55 -14.61 4.26
CA GLN A 68 8.25 -14.16 3.07
C GLN A 68 7.24 -13.56 2.10
N GLU A 69 7.59 -12.46 1.45
CA GLU A 69 6.66 -11.64 0.67
C GLU A 69 6.24 -12.31 -0.64
N GLY A 70 7.11 -13.12 -1.25
CA GLY A 70 6.74 -13.92 -2.41
C GLY A 70 5.64 -14.92 -2.07
N GLY A 71 5.72 -15.58 -0.91
CA GLY A 71 4.64 -16.44 -0.41
C GLY A 71 3.35 -15.65 -0.15
N ALA A 72 3.44 -14.47 0.46
CA ALA A 72 2.29 -13.61 0.70
C ALA A 72 1.62 -13.17 -0.61
N SER A 73 2.42 -12.77 -1.60
CA SER A 73 1.91 -12.34 -2.90
C SER A 73 1.28 -13.48 -3.71
N PHE A 74 1.81 -14.71 -3.62
CA PHE A 74 1.18 -15.89 -4.21
C PHE A 74 -0.14 -16.26 -3.52
N MET A 75 -0.24 -16.11 -2.19
CA MET A 75 -1.50 -16.33 -1.47
C MET A 75 -2.57 -15.32 -1.91
N ALA A 76 -2.20 -14.05 -2.06
CA ALA A 76 -3.10 -13.01 -2.57
C ALA A 76 -3.51 -13.29 -4.03
N GLU A 77 -2.57 -13.69 -4.88
CA GLU A 77 -2.86 -14.10 -6.26
C GLU A 77 -3.86 -15.25 -6.30
N ALA A 78 -3.61 -16.32 -5.54
CA ALA A 78 -4.49 -17.47 -5.47
C ALA A 78 -5.89 -17.10 -4.97
N GLN A 79 -6.01 -16.25 -3.95
CA GLN A 79 -7.30 -15.76 -3.47
C GLN A 79 -8.03 -14.94 -4.54
N GLY A 80 -7.35 -14.06 -5.24
CA GLY A 80 -7.93 -13.28 -6.36
C GLY A 80 -8.47 -14.18 -7.46
N LYS A 81 -7.73 -15.22 -7.80
CA LYS A 81 -8.14 -16.23 -8.79
C LYS A 81 -9.37 -17.03 -8.37
N LEU A 82 -9.46 -17.39 -7.09
CA LEU A 82 -10.56 -18.21 -6.57
C LEU A 82 -11.83 -17.40 -6.29
N SER A 83 -11.69 -16.18 -5.77
CA SER A 83 -12.82 -15.36 -5.34
C SER A 83 -13.39 -14.47 -6.47
N GLY A 84 -12.57 -14.13 -7.45
CA GLY A 84 -12.89 -13.10 -8.44
C GLY A 84 -12.84 -11.66 -7.91
N LEU A 85 -12.58 -11.47 -6.61
CA LEU A 85 -12.24 -10.17 -6.02
C LEU A 85 -10.72 -9.98 -6.03
N PRO A 86 -10.18 -8.75 -6.07
CA PRO A 86 -8.75 -8.56 -6.01
C PRO A 86 -8.15 -9.13 -4.73
N GLY A 87 -7.17 -10.04 -4.86
CA GLY A 87 -6.40 -10.50 -3.72
C GLY A 87 -5.52 -9.37 -3.18
N VAL A 88 -5.39 -9.25 -1.87
CA VAL A 88 -4.73 -8.13 -1.21
C VAL A 88 -3.45 -8.57 -0.52
N CYS A 89 -2.33 -7.92 -0.88
CA CYS A 89 -1.02 -8.16 -0.28
C CYS A 89 -0.40 -6.84 0.23
N PHE A 90 0.19 -6.89 1.43
CA PHE A 90 0.92 -5.77 2.03
C PHE A 90 2.38 -6.12 2.24
N VAL A 91 3.26 -5.22 1.83
CA VAL A 91 4.71 -5.39 1.98
C VAL A 91 5.38 -4.07 2.36
N THR A 92 6.54 -4.18 3.00
CA THR A 92 7.36 -3.00 3.25
C THR A 92 8.02 -2.48 1.97
N ARG A 93 8.53 -1.25 2.03
CA ARG A 93 9.29 -0.63 0.95
C ARG A 93 10.53 -1.46 0.57
N GLY A 94 11.08 -1.19 -0.62
CA GLY A 94 12.33 -1.78 -1.11
C GLY A 94 12.30 -3.30 -1.17
N PRO A 95 12.98 -3.99 -0.24
CA PRO A 95 13.11 -5.45 -0.26
C PRO A 95 11.77 -6.19 -0.27
N GLY A 96 10.77 -5.70 0.50
CA GLY A 96 9.45 -6.31 0.53
C GLY A 96 8.76 -6.26 -0.83
N ALA A 97 8.76 -5.11 -1.48
CA ALA A 97 8.22 -4.95 -2.83
C ALA A 97 8.96 -5.83 -3.86
N THR A 98 10.29 -5.88 -3.76
CA THR A 98 11.12 -6.70 -4.66
C THR A 98 10.79 -8.19 -4.50
N ASN A 99 10.68 -8.69 -3.26
CA ASN A 99 10.32 -10.09 -3.01
C ASN A 99 8.90 -10.42 -3.48
N ALA A 100 7.93 -9.48 -3.30
CA ALA A 100 6.55 -9.69 -3.71
C ALA A 100 6.35 -9.65 -5.24
N SER A 101 7.31 -9.12 -5.98
CA SER A 101 7.21 -8.95 -7.44
C SER A 101 6.93 -10.26 -8.19
N ILE A 102 7.36 -11.41 -7.64
CA ILE A 102 7.13 -12.70 -8.27
C ILE A 102 5.64 -13.06 -8.36
N GLY A 103 4.87 -12.85 -7.28
CA GLY A 103 3.43 -13.11 -7.30
C GLY A 103 2.67 -12.05 -8.13
N LEU A 104 3.15 -10.80 -8.10
CA LEU A 104 2.60 -9.74 -8.96
C LEU A 104 2.77 -10.09 -10.45
N HIS A 105 3.96 -10.56 -10.84
CA HIS A 105 4.22 -11.02 -12.20
C HIS A 105 3.30 -12.17 -12.60
N THR A 106 3.11 -13.16 -11.71
CA THR A 106 2.20 -14.27 -11.94
C THR A 106 0.75 -13.78 -12.12
N ALA A 107 0.28 -12.90 -11.25
CA ALA A 107 -1.05 -12.30 -11.36
C ALA A 107 -1.24 -11.56 -12.71
N PHE A 108 -0.21 -10.86 -13.18
CA PHE A 108 -0.24 -10.19 -14.49
C PHE A 108 -0.35 -11.17 -15.64
N GLN A 109 0.45 -12.24 -15.65
CA GLN A 109 0.44 -13.25 -16.72
C GLN A 109 -0.88 -14.03 -16.74
N ASP A 110 -1.40 -14.38 -15.56
CA ASP A 110 -2.62 -15.18 -15.41
C ASP A 110 -3.92 -14.37 -15.48
N SER A 111 -3.82 -13.05 -15.64
CA SER A 111 -4.99 -12.16 -15.63
C SER A 111 -5.77 -12.24 -14.31
N THR A 112 -5.06 -12.34 -13.19
CA THR A 112 -5.64 -12.42 -11.85
C THR A 112 -5.75 -11.03 -11.23
N PRO A 113 -6.92 -10.61 -10.72
CA PRO A 113 -7.05 -9.34 -10.05
C PRO A 113 -6.31 -9.37 -8.70
N MET A 114 -5.46 -8.39 -8.45
CA MET A 114 -4.67 -8.27 -7.22
C MET A 114 -4.35 -6.80 -6.94
N VAL A 115 -4.29 -6.43 -5.65
CA VAL A 115 -3.75 -5.14 -5.22
C VAL A 115 -2.58 -5.37 -4.26
N LEU A 116 -1.40 -4.93 -4.67
CA LEU A 116 -0.20 -4.91 -3.83
C LEU A 116 -0.05 -3.53 -3.21
N PHE A 117 -0.14 -3.47 -1.89
CA PHE A 117 0.15 -2.28 -1.11
C PHE A 117 1.62 -2.29 -0.66
N VAL A 118 2.33 -1.22 -0.98
CA VAL A 118 3.75 -1.07 -0.68
C VAL A 118 3.94 0.14 0.23
N GLY A 119 4.57 -0.06 1.38
CA GLY A 119 5.01 1.06 2.20
C GLY A 119 6.04 1.91 1.46
N GLN A 120 6.08 3.20 1.77
CA GLN A 120 7.02 4.14 1.17
C GLN A 120 7.80 4.91 2.25
N VAL A 121 8.89 5.54 1.87
CA VAL A 121 9.60 6.49 2.73
C VAL A 121 8.74 7.73 2.97
N ALA A 122 9.02 8.46 4.05
CA ALA A 122 8.34 9.72 4.34
C ALA A 122 8.46 10.72 3.19
N SER A 123 7.42 11.53 2.96
CA SER A 123 7.35 12.42 1.79
C SER A 123 8.51 13.42 1.71
N ASP A 124 9.02 13.87 2.86
CA ASP A 124 10.17 14.77 2.97
C ASP A 124 11.53 14.08 2.74
N GLN A 125 11.55 12.75 2.67
CA GLN A 125 12.74 11.93 2.41
C GLN A 125 12.83 11.42 0.98
N ARG A 126 11.82 11.71 0.14
CA ARG A 126 11.81 11.30 -1.26
C ARG A 126 12.95 11.93 -2.05
N GLU A 127 13.53 11.14 -2.98
CA GLU A 127 14.63 11.55 -3.87
C GLU A 127 15.92 11.97 -3.12
N ARG A 128 16.11 11.40 -1.91
CA ARG A 128 17.30 11.63 -1.08
C ARG A 128 18.08 10.36 -0.77
N GLU A 129 17.87 9.30 -1.57
CA GLU A 129 18.45 7.98 -1.33
C GLU A 129 18.13 7.46 0.08
N ALA A 130 16.89 7.72 0.53
CA ALA A 130 16.44 7.26 1.83
C ALA A 130 16.49 5.74 1.94
N PHE A 131 16.63 5.21 3.16
CA PHE A 131 16.75 3.78 3.38
C PHE A 131 15.61 2.99 2.73
N GLN A 132 15.96 2.09 1.80
CA GLN A 132 15.05 1.24 1.04
C GLN A 132 14.08 2.00 0.10
N GLU A 133 14.37 3.23 -0.26
CA GLU A 133 13.59 3.98 -1.23
C GLU A 133 13.67 3.33 -2.63
N VAL A 134 12.52 3.18 -3.29
CA VAL A 134 12.40 2.71 -4.67
C VAL A 134 11.32 3.51 -5.38
N ASP A 135 11.56 3.81 -6.64
CA ASP A 135 10.52 4.33 -7.55
C ASP A 135 9.67 3.16 -8.09
N TYR A 136 8.52 2.94 -7.46
CA TYR A 136 7.65 1.81 -7.84
C TYR A 136 6.94 2.01 -9.17
N ARG A 137 6.81 3.24 -9.66
CA ARG A 137 6.27 3.49 -10.99
C ARG A 137 7.23 3.00 -12.07
N GLN A 138 8.52 3.16 -11.86
CA GLN A 138 9.53 2.58 -12.74
C GLN A 138 9.65 1.07 -12.57
N MET A 139 9.57 0.57 -11.34
CA MET A 139 9.72 -0.86 -11.06
C MET A 139 8.57 -1.71 -11.60
N PHE A 140 7.33 -1.28 -11.44
CA PHE A 140 6.13 -2.09 -11.73
C PHE A 140 5.27 -1.53 -12.86
N GLY A 141 5.49 -0.28 -13.26
CA GLY A 141 4.59 0.46 -14.13
C GLY A 141 4.44 -0.15 -15.53
N PRO A 142 3.30 0.12 -16.18
CA PRO A 142 3.07 -0.29 -17.56
C PRO A 142 4.11 0.36 -18.49
N GLY A 143 4.70 -0.46 -19.34
CA GLY A 143 5.70 -0.03 -20.33
C GLY A 143 7.15 -0.34 -20.00
N THR A 144 7.49 -0.71 -18.76
CA THR A 144 8.84 -1.15 -18.39
C THR A 144 8.95 -2.67 -18.43
N LEU A 145 8.35 -3.37 -17.49
CA LEU A 145 8.33 -4.83 -17.42
C LEU A 145 6.91 -5.39 -17.47
N GLY A 146 5.89 -4.53 -17.50
CA GLY A 146 4.50 -4.93 -17.61
C GLY A 146 3.98 -5.77 -16.45
N MET A 147 4.41 -5.47 -15.21
CA MET A 147 4.02 -6.24 -14.04
C MET A 147 2.75 -5.73 -13.36
N ALA A 148 2.27 -4.53 -13.68
CA ALA A 148 1.04 -3.97 -13.12
C ALA A 148 0.25 -3.19 -14.17
N LYS A 149 -1.07 -3.21 -14.06
CA LYS A 149 -1.97 -2.40 -14.89
C LYS A 149 -1.88 -0.92 -14.56
N TRP A 150 -1.65 -0.63 -13.29
CA TRP A 150 -1.50 0.73 -12.77
C TRP A 150 -0.65 0.72 -11.51
N VAL A 151 0.14 1.77 -11.36
CA VAL A 151 0.90 2.07 -10.14
C VAL A 151 0.51 3.46 -9.67
N GLY A 152 -0.07 3.54 -8.48
CA GLY A 152 -0.43 4.79 -7.81
C GLY A 152 0.45 5.05 -6.61
N GLU A 153 0.68 6.30 -6.29
CA GLU A 153 1.31 6.73 -5.04
C GLU A 153 0.41 7.76 -4.38
N VAL A 154 0.04 7.51 -3.12
CA VAL A 154 -0.87 8.36 -2.37
C VAL A 154 -0.07 9.39 -1.58
N HIS A 155 -0.21 10.66 -1.94
CA HIS A 155 0.46 11.78 -1.26
C HIS A 155 -0.46 12.52 -0.29
N ASP A 156 -1.76 12.28 -0.36
CA ASP A 156 -2.78 12.90 0.45
C ASP A 156 -3.66 11.81 1.09
N ALA A 157 -3.64 11.75 2.42
CA ALA A 157 -4.37 10.75 3.19
C ALA A 157 -5.90 10.84 2.97
N ASP A 158 -6.44 12.03 2.75
CA ASP A 158 -7.87 12.24 2.53
C ASP A 158 -8.35 11.61 1.21
N ARG A 159 -7.43 11.37 0.28
CA ARG A 159 -7.71 10.71 -1.00
C ARG A 159 -7.51 9.19 -0.98
N LEU A 160 -7.13 8.61 0.15
CA LEU A 160 -6.94 7.16 0.26
C LEU A 160 -8.14 6.33 -0.23
N PRO A 161 -9.39 6.63 0.17
CA PRO A 161 -10.55 5.87 -0.31
C PRO A 161 -10.72 5.93 -1.84
N GLU A 162 -10.46 7.10 -2.45
CA GLU A 162 -10.47 7.27 -3.90
C GLU A 162 -9.45 6.36 -4.59
N TYR A 163 -8.20 6.33 -4.07
CA TYR A 163 -7.14 5.50 -4.63
C TYR A 163 -7.42 4.01 -4.47
N VAL A 164 -7.97 3.58 -3.33
CA VAL A 164 -8.38 2.19 -3.10
C VAL A 164 -9.49 1.80 -4.07
N SER A 165 -10.56 2.58 -4.15
CA SER A 165 -11.65 2.33 -5.09
C SER A 165 -11.16 2.23 -6.54
N ARG A 166 -10.30 3.15 -6.97
CA ARG A 166 -9.68 3.12 -8.30
C ARG A 166 -8.82 1.88 -8.50
N ALA A 167 -8.04 1.46 -7.50
CA ALA A 167 -7.20 0.28 -7.58
C ALA A 167 -8.02 -0.99 -7.82
N PHE A 168 -9.10 -1.17 -7.05
CA PHE A 168 -9.99 -2.31 -7.18
C PHE A 168 -10.71 -2.32 -8.52
N HIS A 169 -11.26 -1.17 -8.94
CA HIS A 169 -11.88 -1.04 -10.25
C HIS A 169 -10.91 -1.36 -11.38
N THR A 170 -9.68 -0.82 -11.32
CA THR A 170 -8.65 -1.05 -12.34
C THR A 170 -8.21 -2.51 -12.38
N ALA A 171 -8.07 -3.16 -11.21
CA ALA A 171 -7.70 -4.57 -11.14
C ALA A 171 -8.73 -5.48 -11.81
N LEU A 172 -9.99 -5.14 -11.75
CA LEU A 172 -11.10 -5.93 -12.30
C LEU A 172 -11.47 -5.57 -13.74
N GLN A 173 -11.32 -4.30 -14.14
CA GLN A 173 -11.82 -3.80 -15.43
C GLN A 173 -11.07 -4.40 -16.63
N GLY A 174 -11.82 -4.75 -17.69
CA GLY A 174 -11.27 -5.31 -18.92
C GLY A 174 -10.56 -6.65 -18.67
N ARG A 175 -9.30 -6.82 -19.12
CA ARG A 175 -8.48 -7.95 -18.71
C ARG A 175 -8.09 -7.75 -17.23
N PRO A 176 -8.53 -8.61 -16.31
CA PRO A 176 -8.11 -8.50 -14.92
C PRO A 176 -6.59 -8.55 -14.74
N GLY A 177 -6.09 -7.98 -13.67
CA GLY A 177 -4.67 -7.99 -13.41
C GLY A 177 -4.29 -7.15 -12.20
N PRO A 178 -3.01 -7.18 -11.80
CA PRO A 178 -2.54 -6.54 -10.59
C PRO A 178 -2.41 -5.02 -10.72
N VAL A 179 -2.57 -4.37 -9.58
CA VAL A 179 -2.35 -2.94 -9.34
C VAL A 179 -1.41 -2.79 -8.16
N VAL A 180 -0.60 -1.73 -8.14
CA VAL A 180 0.30 -1.38 -7.02
C VAL A 180 -0.07 0.00 -6.47
N LEU A 181 -0.20 0.12 -5.14
CA LEU A 181 -0.38 1.36 -4.39
C LEU A 181 0.70 1.55 -3.32
#